data_0735c2c681591955847c3bf6d81bbdda
#
_entry.id   0735c2c681591955847c3bf6d81bbdda
#
_cell.length_a   1.000
_cell.length_b   1.000
_cell.length_c   1.000
_cell.angle_alpha   90.00
_cell.angle_beta   90.00
_cell.angle_gamma   90.00
#
_symmetry.space_group_name_H-M   'P 1'
#
loop_
_entity.id
_entity.type
_entity.pdbx_description
1 polymer ?
#
loop_
_entity_poly.entity_id
_entity_poly.type
_entity_poly.pdbx_seq_one_letter_code
_entity_poly.pdbx_strand_id
1 'polypeptide(L)'
;MPAGGNPFGTLAGYLFGGNEEKKSMAMTTPVFTGGGKMQFVMPKSVGGVGNAPAPNDPAAVAVTEQPGGVFASIRFAGIATDAYAKEREDKLLQLLGKDELVADKNVPASLAQYNDPLTNPVQRRNDVLVKLQSFDVGRLDK
;
A
#
# COMPACT_ATOMS: atom_id res chain seq x y z
N MET A 1 -7.57 12.88 -5.30
CA MET A 1 -6.89 13.17 -6.56
C MET A 1 -7.92 13.39 -7.66
N PRO A 2 -7.75 14.42 -8.45
CA PRO A 2 -8.62 14.57 -9.60
C PRO A 2 -8.47 13.40 -10.57
N ALA A 3 -9.55 13.06 -11.24
CA ALA A 3 -9.51 12.04 -12.28
C ALA A 3 -8.49 12.47 -13.36
N GLY A 4 -7.70 11.53 -13.83
CA GLY A 4 -6.65 11.79 -14.81
C GLY A 4 -5.32 12.25 -14.25
N GLY A 5 -5.20 12.42 -12.93
CA GLY A 5 -3.91 12.71 -12.32
C GLY A 5 -2.96 11.53 -12.37
N ASN A 6 -1.66 11.78 -12.19
CA ASN A 6 -0.64 10.74 -12.11
C ASN A 6 -0.15 10.62 -10.67
N PRO A 7 -0.80 9.81 -9.82
CA PRO A 7 -0.41 9.69 -8.41
C PRO A 7 1.00 9.18 -8.22
N PHE A 8 1.44 8.23 -9.06
CA PHE A 8 2.81 7.71 -8.96
C PHE A 8 3.83 8.82 -9.23
N GLY A 9 3.65 9.58 -10.29
CA GLY A 9 4.56 10.68 -10.63
C GLY A 9 4.58 11.77 -9.58
N THR A 10 3.42 12.07 -8.99
CA THR A 10 3.31 13.07 -7.93
C THR A 10 4.10 12.65 -6.69
N LEU A 11 3.93 11.41 -6.25
CA LEU A 11 4.66 10.88 -5.08
C LEU A 11 6.15 10.72 -5.37
N ALA A 12 6.50 10.23 -6.56
CA ALA A 12 7.90 10.09 -6.96
C ALA A 12 8.58 11.46 -7.00
N GLY A 13 7.89 12.48 -7.49
CA GLY A 13 8.40 13.85 -7.48
C GLY A 13 8.74 14.32 -6.08
N TYR A 14 7.87 14.06 -5.12
CA TYR A 14 8.12 14.38 -3.72
C TYR A 14 9.38 13.65 -3.20
N LEU A 15 9.51 12.36 -3.48
CA LEU A 15 10.66 11.58 -3.01
C LEU A 15 11.99 12.05 -3.61
N PHE A 16 11.98 12.50 -4.85
CA PHE A 16 13.20 12.84 -5.57
C PHE A 16 13.52 14.34 -5.55
N GLY A 17 13.14 15.02 -4.48
CA GLY A 17 13.52 16.40 -4.22
C GLY A 17 12.43 17.44 -4.38
N GLY A 18 11.23 17.04 -4.78
CA GLY A 18 10.07 17.92 -4.91
C GLY A 18 9.41 18.22 -3.56
N ASN A 19 10.20 18.65 -2.60
CA ASN A 19 9.74 19.01 -1.25
C ASN A 19 10.45 20.28 -0.79
N GLU A 20 10.01 20.84 0.33
CA GLU A 20 10.53 22.15 0.78
C GLU A 20 12.01 22.13 1.12
N GLU A 21 12.55 20.98 1.52
CA GLU A 21 13.98 20.83 1.82
C GLU A 21 14.82 20.45 0.61
N LYS A 22 14.18 20.22 -0.55
CA LYS A 22 14.84 19.73 -1.77
C LYS A 22 15.64 18.46 -1.52
N LYS A 23 15.15 17.62 -0.62
CA LYS A 23 15.82 16.41 -0.19
C LYS A 23 15.35 15.22 -1.01
N SER A 24 16.30 14.54 -1.65
CA SER A 24 16.02 13.30 -2.37
C SER A 24 16.06 12.12 -1.41
N MET A 25 15.06 11.26 -1.53
CA MET A 25 14.93 10.07 -0.68
C MET A 25 14.89 8.82 -1.55
N ALA A 26 15.27 7.67 -0.97
CA ALA A 26 15.27 6.40 -1.68
C ALA A 26 13.83 5.93 -1.94
N MET A 27 13.63 5.32 -3.11
CA MET A 27 12.38 4.63 -3.41
C MET A 27 12.29 3.33 -2.61
N THR A 28 11.14 3.07 -2.02
CA THR A 28 10.90 1.85 -1.24
C THR A 28 9.81 1.01 -1.88
N THR A 29 9.76 -0.25 -1.49
CA THR A 29 8.68 -1.16 -1.87
C THR A 29 8.09 -1.79 -0.60
N PRO A 30 6.82 -2.17 -0.62
CA PRO A 30 5.87 -2.07 -1.73
C PRO A 30 5.26 -0.68 -1.89
N VAL A 31 4.66 -0.44 -3.05
CA VAL A 31 3.77 0.70 -3.30
C VAL A 31 2.34 0.21 -3.04
N PHE A 32 1.60 0.93 -2.24
CA PHE A 32 0.22 0.57 -1.88
C PHE A 32 -0.79 1.38 -2.67
N THR A 33 -1.84 0.72 -3.13
CA THR A 33 -2.99 1.35 -3.78
C THR A 33 -4.26 0.82 -3.12
N GLY A 34 -5.14 1.71 -2.71
CA GLY A 34 -6.41 1.31 -2.10
C GLY A 34 -7.23 2.52 -1.71
N GLY A 35 -8.55 2.39 -1.68
CA GLY A 35 -9.44 3.48 -1.33
C GLY A 35 -9.28 4.72 -2.21
N GLY A 36 -8.88 4.55 -3.47
CA GLY A 36 -8.64 5.67 -4.40
C GLY A 36 -7.35 6.43 -4.14
N LYS A 37 -6.45 5.89 -3.33
CA LYS A 37 -5.18 6.54 -2.96
C LYS A 37 -3.99 5.67 -3.30
N MET A 38 -2.86 6.30 -3.57
CA MET A 38 -1.57 5.63 -3.70
C MET A 38 -0.67 6.09 -2.56
N GLN A 39 0.09 5.15 -1.99
CA GLN A 39 0.96 5.43 -0.85
C GLN A 39 2.34 4.82 -1.06
N PHE A 40 3.36 5.61 -0.76
CA PHE A 40 4.74 5.14 -0.70
C PHE A 40 5.15 5.07 0.77
N VAL A 41 5.96 4.07 1.10
CA VAL A 41 6.50 3.94 2.45
C VAL A 41 7.79 4.77 2.55
N MET A 42 7.89 5.61 3.58
CA MET A 42 9.10 6.41 3.80
C MET A 42 10.28 5.50 4.14
N PRO A 43 11.48 5.80 3.62
CA PRO A 43 12.68 5.06 4.04
C PRO A 43 12.92 5.20 5.54
N LYS A 44 13.41 4.14 6.16
CA LYS A 44 13.74 4.17 7.59
C LYS A 44 14.79 5.25 7.93
N SER A 45 15.65 5.57 6.97
CA SER A 45 16.69 6.60 7.15
C SER A 45 16.11 7.98 7.43
N VAL A 46 14.85 8.24 7.09
CA VAL A 46 14.19 9.51 7.37
C VAL A 46 13.93 9.68 8.88
N GLY A 47 13.65 8.58 9.58
CA GLY A 47 13.53 8.61 11.05
C GLY A 47 12.13 8.94 11.58
N GLY A 48 11.10 8.89 10.74
CA GLY A 48 9.72 9.10 11.17
C GLY A 48 9.06 10.34 10.57
N VAL A 49 7.77 10.48 10.83
CA VAL A 49 6.95 11.56 10.27
C VAL A 49 7.49 12.95 10.59
N GLY A 50 7.97 13.16 11.82
CA GLY A 50 8.49 14.46 12.25
C GLY A 50 9.75 14.89 11.51
N ASN A 51 10.49 13.95 10.90
CA ASN A 51 11.72 14.23 10.17
C ASN A 51 11.52 14.25 8.65
N ALA A 52 10.32 13.97 8.18
CA ALA A 52 10.03 14.00 6.76
C ALA A 52 9.96 15.44 6.26
N PRO A 53 10.54 15.75 5.08
CA PRO A 53 10.42 17.09 4.54
C PRO A 53 8.97 17.42 4.19
N ALA A 54 8.59 18.68 4.36
CA ALA A 54 7.24 19.11 4.03
C ALA A 54 7.03 19.06 2.51
N PRO A 55 5.88 18.58 2.04
CA PRO A 55 5.58 18.58 0.61
C PRO A 55 5.38 20.00 0.10
N ASN A 56 5.83 20.26 -1.14
CA ASN A 56 5.62 21.55 -1.79
C ASN A 56 4.14 21.84 -2.01
N ASP A 57 3.35 20.80 -2.24
CA ASP A 57 1.91 20.91 -2.43
C ASP A 57 1.18 19.97 -1.46
N PRO A 58 0.83 20.46 -0.26
CA PRO A 58 0.15 19.64 0.74
C PRO A 58 -1.22 19.12 0.31
N ALA A 59 -1.83 19.73 -0.70
CA ALA A 59 -3.09 19.25 -1.24
C ALA A 59 -2.90 17.99 -2.10
N ALA A 60 -1.72 17.83 -2.71
CA ALA A 60 -1.42 16.68 -3.57
C ALA A 60 -0.72 15.56 -2.82
N VAL A 61 0.15 15.89 -1.87
CA VAL A 61 0.96 14.92 -1.13
C VAL A 61 0.82 15.17 0.36
N ALA A 62 0.51 14.14 1.11
CA ALA A 62 0.45 14.20 2.58
C ALA A 62 1.39 13.14 3.16
N VAL A 63 2.09 13.52 4.22
CA VAL A 63 2.91 12.59 5.00
C VAL A 63 2.14 12.23 6.26
N THR A 64 1.84 10.95 6.42
CA THR A 64 1.02 10.48 7.54
C THR A 64 1.65 9.26 8.19
N GLU A 65 1.27 9.01 9.43
CA GLU A 65 1.61 7.79 10.14
C GLU A 65 0.41 6.87 10.12
N GLN A 66 0.60 5.64 9.65
CA GLN A 66 -0.47 4.66 9.57
C GLN A 66 -0.46 3.78 10.82
N PRO A 67 -1.62 3.52 11.43
CA PRO A 67 -1.68 2.60 12.57
C PRO A 67 -1.30 1.20 12.15
N GLY A 68 -0.59 0.50 13.01
CA GLY A 68 -0.29 -0.90 12.83
C GLY A 68 -1.53 -1.77 12.99
N GLY A 69 -1.38 -3.06 12.72
CA GLY A 69 -2.47 -4.01 12.86
C GLY A 69 -2.11 -5.35 12.28
N VAL A 70 -3.09 -6.26 12.31
CA VAL A 70 -2.96 -7.58 11.69
C VAL A 70 -3.70 -7.56 10.36
N PHE A 71 -3.03 -8.02 9.32
CA PHE A 71 -3.56 -8.03 7.96
C PHE A 71 -3.55 -9.46 7.43
N ALA A 72 -4.61 -9.80 6.70
CA ALA A 72 -4.60 -10.98 5.85
C ALA A 72 -4.11 -10.58 4.47
N SER A 73 -3.36 -11.46 3.82
CA SER A 73 -2.84 -11.18 2.48
C SER A 73 -2.99 -12.38 1.57
N ILE A 74 -3.14 -12.10 0.28
CA ILE A 74 -3.06 -13.10 -0.77
C ILE A 74 -2.07 -12.63 -1.82
N ARG A 75 -1.09 -13.48 -2.13
CA ARG A 75 -0.04 -13.16 -3.10
C ARG A 75 -0.40 -13.71 -4.48
N PHE A 76 -0.07 -12.94 -5.51
CA PHE A 76 -0.25 -13.38 -6.88
C PHE A 76 0.80 -12.74 -7.79
N ALA A 77 1.11 -13.44 -8.87
CA ALA A 77 2.02 -12.94 -9.90
C ALA A 77 1.24 -12.27 -11.04
N GLY A 78 1.94 -11.64 -11.95
CA GLY A 78 1.36 -11.07 -13.15
C GLY A 78 1.08 -9.59 -13.04
N ILE A 79 0.40 -9.05 -14.03
CA ILE A 79 0.03 -7.64 -14.08
C ILE A 79 -1.25 -7.45 -13.26
N ALA A 80 -1.16 -6.62 -12.21
CA ALA A 80 -2.26 -6.40 -11.29
C ALA A 80 -3.24 -5.37 -11.88
N THR A 81 -4.05 -5.81 -12.82
CA THR A 81 -5.17 -4.99 -13.31
C THR A 81 -6.20 -4.83 -12.20
N ASP A 82 -7.06 -3.81 -12.31
CA ASP A 82 -8.12 -3.58 -11.32
C ASP A 82 -9.03 -4.82 -11.21
N ALA A 83 -9.38 -5.44 -12.32
CA ALA A 83 -10.22 -6.64 -12.34
C ALA A 83 -9.53 -7.81 -11.65
N TYR A 84 -8.25 -8.03 -11.91
CA TYR A 84 -7.50 -9.14 -11.31
C TYR A 84 -7.31 -8.91 -9.81
N ALA A 85 -6.97 -7.70 -9.42
CA ALA A 85 -6.84 -7.35 -8.00
C ALA A 85 -8.16 -7.55 -7.25
N LYS A 86 -9.29 -7.16 -7.85
CA LYS A 86 -10.62 -7.36 -7.26
C LYS A 86 -10.95 -8.85 -7.13
N GLU A 87 -10.63 -9.66 -8.12
CA GLU A 87 -10.80 -11.11 -8.06
C GLU A 87 -10.02 -11.70 -6.88
N ARG A 88 -8.76 -11.26 -6.70
CA ARG A 88 -7.92 -11.72 -5.61
C ARG A 88 -8.45 -11.27 -4.24
N GLU A 89 -8.96 -10.05 -4.17
CA GLU A 89 -9.62 -9.54 -2.97
C GLU A 89 -10.82 -10.39 -2.60
N ASP A 90 -11.69 -10.68 -3.58
CA ASP A 90 -12.89 -11.48 -3.34
C ASP A 90 -12.53 -12.90 -2.88
N LYS A 91 -11.46 -13.48 -3.45
CA LYS A 91 -10.96 -14.78 -3.02
C LYS A 91 -10.46 -14.74 -1.58
N LEU A 92 -9.72 -13.69 -1.23
CA LEU A 92 -9.23 -13.52 0.13
C LEU A 92 -10.39 -13.39 1.13
N LEU A 93 -11.39 -12.58 0.81
CA LEU A 93 -12.56 -12.41 1.69
C LEU A 93 -13.33 -13.72 1.87
N GLN A 94 -13.42 -14.52 0.82
CA GLN A 94 -14.04 -15.85 0.89
C GLN A 94 -13.27 -16.77 1.85
N LEU A 95 -11.93 -16.77 1.76
CA LEU A 95 -11.10 -17.59 2.64
C LEU A 95 -11.17 -17.12 4.10
N LEU A 96 -11.25 -15.82 4.32
CA LEU A 96 -11.42 -15.28 5.68
C LEU A 96 -12.74 -15.73 6.28
N GLY A 97 -13.81 -15.74 5.50
CA GLY A 97 -15.11 -16.23 5.96
C GLY A 97 -15.06 -17.68 6.41
N LYS A 98 -14.32 -18.53 5.70
CA LYS A 98 -14.14 -19.94 6.07
C LYS A 98 -13.39 -20.10 7.39
N ASP A 99 -12.45 -19.19 7.67
CA ASP A 99 -11.65 -19.22 8.89
C ASP A 99 -12.28 -18.41 10.02
N GLU A 100 -13.49 -17.90 9.81
CA GLU A 100 -14.22 -17.08 10.79
C GLU A 100 -13.48 -15.81 11.18
N LEU A 101 -12.70 -15.24 10.25
CA LEU A 101 -12.00 -13.99 10.44
C LEU A 101 -12.79 -12.85 9.80
N VAL A 102 -12.79 -11.69 10.44
CA VAL A 102 -13.61 -10.55 10.03
C VAL A 102 -12.72 -9.40 9.56
N ALA A 103 -12.96 -8.94 8.35
CA ALA A 103 -12.28 -7.77 7.82
C ALA A 103 -12.78 -6.48 8.49
N ASP A 104 -11.87 -5.54 8.71
CA ASP A 104 -12.22 -4.21 9.22
C ASP A 104 -12.83 -3.40 8.06
N LYS A 105 -14.13 -3.16 8.14
CA LYS A 105 -14.88 -2.46 7.09
C LYS A 105 -14.52 -0.98 6.97
N ASN A 106 -13.86 -0.41 7.97
CA ASN A 106 -13.44 0.98 7.95
C ASN A 106 -12.11 1.18 7.23
N VAL A 107 -11.44 0.10 6.86
CA VAL A 107 -10.15 0.15 6.16
C VAL A 107 -10.31 -0.54 4.81
N PRO A 108 -10.20 0.20 3.69
CA PRO A 108 -10.29 -0.43 2.38
C PRO A 108 -9.14 -1.39 2.15
N ALA A 109 -9.38 -2.42 1.34
CA ALA A 109 -8.34 -3.34 0.91
C ALA A 109 -7.26 -2.59 0.14
N SER A 110 -6.01 -3.04 0.27
CA SER A 110 -4.87 -2.44 -0.41
C SER A 110 -4.23 -3.45 -1.35
N LEU A 111 -3.78 -2.94 -2.50
CA LEU A 111 -2.91 -3.69 -3.41
C LEU A 111 -1.48 -3.24 -3.15
N ALA A 112 -0.60 -4.18 -2.82
CA ALA A 112 0.81 -3.92 -2.59
C ALA A 112 1.60 -4.46 -3.78
N GLN A 113 2.34 -3.58 -4.46
CA GLN A 113 3.14 -3.94 -5.62
C GLN A 113 4.62 -3.77 -5.28
N TYR A 114 5.39 -4.84 -5.45
CA TYR A 114 6.77 -4.92 -4.96
C TYR A 114 7.81 -4.71 -6.05
N ASN A 115 7.42 -4.70 -7.32
CA ASN A 115 8.37 -4.73 -8.42
C ASN A 115 8.26 -3.50 -9.31
N ASP A 116 9.37 -3.19 -9.98
CA ASP A 116 9.45 -2.19 -11.03
C ASP A 116 8.48 -2.54 -12.17
N PRO A 117 7.83 -1.54 -12.80
CA PRO A 117 6.94 -1.81 -13.94
C PRO A 117 7.60 -2.53 -15.11
N LEU A 118 8.92 -2.50 -15.21
CA LEU A 118 9.67 -3.21 -16.26
C LEU A 118 9.94 -4.67 -15.91
N THR A 119 9.62 -5.10 -14.70
CA THR A 119 9.80 -6.49 -14.28
C THR A 119 8.89 -7.41 -15.09
N ASN A 120 9.43 -8.55 -15.51
CA ASN A 120 8.67 -9.57 -16.22
C ASN A 120 7.43 -9.96 -15.40
N PRO A 121 6.23 -9.98 -16.00
CA PRO A 121 4.99 -10.28 -15.27
C PRO A 121 5.03 -11.55 -14.44
N VAL A 122 5.65 -12.62 -14.93
CA VAL A 122 5.71 -13.88 -14.17
C VAL A 122 6.58 -13.79 -12.92
N GLN A 123 7.45 -12.79 -12.85
CA GLN A 123 8.32 -12.56 -11.70
C GLN A 123 7.81 -11.48 -10.75
N ARG A 124 6.70 -10.83 -11.11
CA ARG A 124 6.12 -9.78 -10.25
C ARG A 124 5.47 -10.38 -9.02
N ARG A 125 5.68 -9.71 -7.90
CA ARG A 125 4.97 -10.01 -6.66
C ARG A 125 3.94 -8.93 -6.39
N ASN A 126 2.69 -9.34 -6.23
CA ASN A 126 1.60 -8.49 -5.80
C ASN A 126 0.92 -9.15 -4.62
N ASP A 127 0.50 -8.36 -3.65
CA ASP A 127 -0.30 -8.85 -2.52
C ASP A 127 -1.55 -7.99 -2.41
N VAL A 128 -2.70 -8.61 -2.18
CA VAL A 128 -3.89 -7.90 -1.69
C VAL A 128 -3.89 -8.05 -0.18
N LEU A 129 -4.06 -6.94 0.52
CA LEU A 129 -4.03 -6.86 1.97
C LEU A 129 -5.38 -6.39 2.49
N VAL A 130 -5.90 -7.10 3.49
CA VAL A 130 -7.14 -6.74 4.17
C VAL A 130 -6.85 -6.68 5.66
N LYS A 131 -7.10 -5.52 6.28
CA LYS A 131 -6.93 -5.38 7.73
C LYS A 131 -8.02 -6.16 8.44
N LEU A 132 -7.65 -6.90 9.48
CA LEU A 132 -8.60 -7.64 10.29
C LEU A 132 -9.15 -6.75 11.40
N GLN A 133 -10.44 -6.91 11.68
CA GLN A 133 -11.13 -6.15 12.73
C GLN A 133 -10.56 -6.47 14.10
N SER A 134 -10.35 -7.76 14.36
CA SER A 134 -9.71 -8.25 15.57
C SER A 134 -9.06 -9.57 15.25
N PHE A 135 -7.94 -9.85 15.90
CA PHE A 135 -7.23 -11.11 15.69
C PHE A 135 -6.54 -11.51 16.97
N ASP A 136 -6.87 -12.72 17.45
CA ASP A 136 -6.21 -13.31 18.60
C ASP A 136 -5.09 -14.24 18.13
N VAL A 137 -3.86 -13.85 18.39
CA VAL A 137 -2.68 -14.61 18.00
C VAL A 137 -2.71 -16.03 18.57
N GLY A 138 -3.35 -16.22 19.73
CA GLY A 138 -3.53 -17.53 20.34
C GLY A 138 -4.29 -18.52 19.48
N ARG A 139 -5.10 -18.05 18.53
CA ARG A 139 -5.83 -18.93 17.60
C ARG A 139 -4.89 -19.74 16.69
N LEU A 140 -3.69 -19.24 16.48
CA LEU A 140 -2.71 -19.92 15.62
C LEU A 140 -2.19 -21.20 16.24
N ASP A 141 -2.31 -21.34 17.55
CA ASP A 141 -1.82 -22.49 18.30
C ASP A 141 -2.85 -23.62 18.41
N LYS A 142 -4.00 -23.45 17.79
CA LYS A 142 -5.11 -24.42 17.86
C LYS A 142 -5.21 -25.31 16.65
#